data_9bb0a79359d5f3012f74744239e9f651
#
_entry.id   9bb0a79359d5f3012f74744239e9f651
#
_cell.length_a   1.000
_cell.length_b   1.000
_cell.length_c   1.000
_cell.angle_alpha   90.00
_cell.angle_beta   90.00
_cell.angle_gamma   90.00
#
_symmetry.space_group_name_H-M   'P 1'
#
loop_
_entity.id
_entity.type
_entity.pdbx_description
1 polymer ?
#
loop_
_entity_poly.entity_id
_entity_poly.type
_entity_poly.pdbx_seq_one_letter_code
_entity_poly.pdbx_strand_id
1 'polypeptide(L)'
;MELVQIYECLCDVTRLRLLQVLAQGPLCVCHFQAILGEPQVKISKHLAYLRTRGLVEVERQGNWMVYALPAKPPRELRANLACLQDCARENPLFQRDLARLKKLAPKLAATGPAGCGCATC
;
A
#
# COMPACT_ATOMS: atom_id res chain seq x y z
N MET A 1 5.54 0.65 -18.82
CA MET A 1 4.49 -0.09 -18.09
C MET A 1 3.27 -0.18 -19.00
N GLU A 2 2.82 -1.40 -19.24
CA GLU A 2 1.67 -1.62 -20.12
C GLU A 2 0.35 -1.36 -19.42
N LEU A 3 -0.59 -0.77 -20.15
CA LEU A 3 -1.90 -0.43 -19.62
C LEU A 3 -2.68 -1.66 -19.14
N VAL A 4 -2.64 -2.76 -19.89
CA VAL A 4 -3.30 -4.01 -19.51
C VAL A 4 -2.75 -4.53 -18.19
N GLN A 5 -1.44 -4.45 -18.00
CA GLN A 5 -0.78 -4.87 -16.77
C GLN A 5 -1.27 -4.06 -15.57
N ILE A 6 -1.45 -2.75 -15.76
CA ILE A 6 -2.00 -1.88 -14.72
C ILE A 6 -3.41 -2.34 -14.34
N TYR A 7 -4.27 -2.55 -15.32
CA TYR A 7 -5.65 -2.98 -15.04
C TYR A 7 -5.72 -4.36 -14.40
N GLU A 8 -4.85 -5.29 -14.78
CA GLU A 8 -4.76 -6.58 -14.11
C GLU A 8 -4.41 -6.42 -12.63
N CYS A 9 -3.50 -5.53 -12.31
CA CYS A 9 -3.14 -5.22 -10.93
C CYS A 9 -4.30 -4.60 -10.14
N LEU A 10 -5.17 -3.85 -10.82
CA LEU A 10 -6.29 -3.17 -10.18
C LEU A 10 -7.56 -4.02 -10.10
N CYS A 11 -7.54 -5.25 -10.59
CA CYS A 11 -8.69 -6.16 -10.60
C CYS A 11 -8.85 -6.99 -9.32
N ASP A 12 -8.38 -6.49 -8.19
CA ASP A 12 -8.51 -7.19 -6.91
C ASP A 12 -8.71 -6.18 -5.80
N VAL A 13 -9.69 -6.42 -4.93
CA VAL A 13 -10.04 -5.48 -3.88
C VAL A 13 -8.90 -5.30 -2.88
N THR A 14 -8.18 -6.35 -2.53
CA THR A 14 -7.06 -6.25 -1.59
C THR A 14 -5.93 -5.41 -2.18
N ARG A 15 -5.63 -5.60 -3.46
CA ARG A 15 -4.61 -4.78 -4.13
C ARG A 15 -5.02 -3.32 -4.21
N LEU A 16 -6.29 -3.03 -4.49
CA LEU A 16 -6.79 -1.65 -4.47
C LEU A 16 -6.66 -1.02 -3.09
N ARG A 17 -6.96 -1.77 -2.03
CA ARG A 17 -6.82 -1.29 -0.66
C ARG A 17 -5.37 -0.97 -0.33
N LEU A 18 -4.44 -1.85 -0.73
CA LEU A 18 -3.01 -1.62 -0.53
C LEU A 18 -2.53 -0.35 -1.24
N LEU A 19 -2.91 -0.19 -2.49
CA LEU A 19 -2.52 0.98 -3.28
C LEU A 19 -3.10 2.27 -2.69
N GLN A 20 -4.34 2.23 -2.23
CA GLN A 20 -5.00 3.39 -1.62
C GLN A 20 -4.29 3.83 -0.35
N VAL A 21 -3.87 2.88 0.47
CA VAL A 21 -3.15 3.17 1.71
C VAL A 21 -1.73 3.66 1.40
N LEU A 22 -1.05 3.06 0.43
CA LEU A 22 0.29 3.48 0.00
C LEU A 22 0.29 4.87 -0.64
N ALA A 23 -0.82 5.32 -1.17
CA ALA A 23 -0.94 6.68 -1.68
C ALA A 23 -0.73 7.73 -0.58
N GLN A 24 -0.89 7.34 0.68
CA GLN A 24 -0.69 8.23 1.82
C GLN A 24 0.77 8.25 2.31
N GLY A 25 1.57 7.26 1.94
CA GLY A 25 2.99 7.20 2.31
C GLY A 25 3.51 5.77 2.44
N PRO A 26 4.84 5.62 2.60
CA PRO A 26 5.47 4.31 2.73
C PRO A 26 5.06 3.58 4.02
N LEU A 27 4.94 2.25 3.93
CA LEU A 27 4.55 1.39 5.05
C LEU A 27 5.25 0.04 4.99
N CYS A 28 5.38 -0.63 6.12
CA CYS A 28 5.85 -2.02 6.17
C CYS A 28 4.65 -2.99 6.32
N VAL A 29 4.91 -4.29 6.17
CA VAL A 29 3.83 -5.30 6.13
C VAL A 29 2.96 -5.31 7.37
N CYS A 30 3.55 -5.14 8.56
CA CYS A 30 2.76 -5.16 9.79
C CYS A 30 1.78 -4.00 9.89
N HIS A 31 2.11 -2.86 9.30
CA HIS A 31 1.18 -1.73 9.23
C HIS A 31 -0.02 -2.07 8.34
N PHE A 32 0.22 -2.74 7.22
CA PHE A 32 -0.87 -3.19 6.36
C PHE A 32 -1.79 -4.17 7.07
N GLN A 33 -1.25 -5.09 7.86
CA GLN A 33 -2.05 -6.03 8.64
C GLN A 33 -2.98 -5.29 9.60
N ALA A 34 -2.46 -4.31 10.31
CA ALA A 34 -3.25 -3.52 11.26
C ALA A 34 -4.35 -2.72 10.56
N ILE A 35 -4.04 -2.19 9.37
CA ILE A 35 -4.98 -1.35 8.62
C ILE A 35 -6.05 -2.19 7.93
N LEU A 36 -5.63 -3.22 7.18
CA LEU A 36 -6.55 -4.00 6.35
C LEU A 36 -7.27 -5.11 7.13
N GLY A 37 -6.69 -5.57 8.24
CA GLY A 37 -7.24 -6.70 8.97
C GLY A 37 -7.10 -8.03 8.25
N GLU A 38 -6.13 -8.15 7.35
CA GLU A 38 -5.89 -9.35 6.56
C GLU A 38 -4.62 -10.06 7.01
N PRO A 39 -4.51 -11.40 6.80
CA PRO A 39 -3.31 -12.14 7.17
C PRO A 39 -2.07 -11.66 6.42
N GLN A 40 -0.92 -11.74 7.10
CA GLN A 40 0.38 -11.34 6.53
C GLN A 40 0.67 -12.04 5.19
N VAL A 41 0.39 -13.34 5.12
CA VAL A 41 0.66 -14.14 3.90
C VAL A 41 -0.10 -13.59 2.71
N LYS A 42 -1.37 -13.24 2.91
CA LYS A 42 -2.22 -12.66 1.87
C LYS A 42 -1.69 -11.30 1.42
N ILE A 43 -1.36 -10.44 2.38
CA ILE A 43 -0.82 -9.10 2.10
C ILE A 43 0.51 -9.20 1.35
N SER A 44 1.43 -10.03 1.85
CA SER A 44 2.75 -10.21 1.22
C SER A 44 2.64 -10.72 -0.21
N LYS A 45 1.69 -11.63 -0.46
CA LYS A 45 1.45 -12.19 -1.79
C LYS A 45 0.99 -11.10 -2.77
N HIS A 46 0.06 -10.24 -2.35
CA HIS A 46 -0.42 -9.15 -3.19
C HIS A 46 0.63 -8.07 -3.39
N LEU A 47 1.43 -7.75 -2.36
CA LEU A 47 2.54 -6.82 -2.49
C LEU A 47 3.59 -7.33 -3.48
N ALA A 48 3.91 -8.62 -3.43
CA ALA A 48 4.84 -9.26 -4.37
C ALA A 48 4.30 -9.19 -5.81
N TYR A 49 3.02 -9.41 -5.98
CA TYR A 49 2.36 -9.30 -7.28
C TYR A 49 2.50 -7.88 -7.85
N LEU A 50 2.21 -6.88 -7.04
CA LEU A 50 2.32 -5.47 -7.43
C LEU A 50 3.77 -5.07 -7.71
N ARG A 51 4.68 -5.52 -6.86
CA ARG A 51 6.11 -5.21 -6.98
C ARG A 51 6.70 -5.77 -8.28
N THR A 52 6.40 -7.03 -8.60
CA THR A 52 6.90 -7.68 -9.81
C THR A 52 6.47 -6.92 -11.06
N ARG A 53 5.34 -6.25 -11.02
CA ARG A 53 4.77 -5.51 -12.14
C ARG A 53 5.08 -4.01 -12.10
N GLY A 54 5.86 -3.56 -11.12
CA GLY A 54 6.33 -2.19 -11.06
C GLY A 54 5.37 -1.18 -10.45
N LEU A 55 4.24 -1.61 -9.88
CA LEU A 55 3.29 -0.70 -9.25
C LEU A 55 3.67 -0.34 -7.81
N VAL A 56 4.54 -1.13 -7.20
CA VAL A 56 5.02 -0.94 -5.84
C VAL A 56 6.52 -1.16 -5.82
N GLU A 57 7.22 -0.34 -5.06
CA GLU A 57 8.65 -0.48 -4.80
C GLU A 57 8.86 -0.90 -3.36
N VAL A 58 9.97 -1.57 -3.09
CA VAL A 58 10.36 -1.96 -1.75
C VAL A 58 11.79 -1.52 -1.50
N GLU A 59 12.02 -0.97 -0.30
CA GLU A 59 13.33 -0.54 0.14
C GLU A 59 13.62 -1.15 1.51
N ARG A 60 14.83 -1.67 1.68
CA ARG A 60 15.26 -2.19 2.96
C ARG A 60 15.80 -1.03 3.82
N GLN A 61 15.23 -0.87 5.01
CA GLN A 61 15.71 0.11 6.00
C GLN A 61 16.07 -0.67 7.27
N GLY A 62 17.35 -0.98 7.45
CA GLY A 62 17.79 -1.86 8.52
C GLY A 62 17.23 -3.26 8.35
N ASN A 63 16.46 -3.74 9.32
CA ASN A 63 15.80 -5.04 9.27
C ASN A 63 14.38 -4.97 8.71
N TRP A 64 13.96 -3.80 8.24
CA TRP A 64 12.59 -3.56 7.81
C TRP A 64 12.49 -3.45 6.30
N MET A 65 11.42 -4.02 5.75
CA MET A 65 11.09 -3.89 4.33
C MET A 65 9.95 -2.87 4.20
N VAL A 66 10.26 -1.73 3.63
CA VAL A 66 9.31 -0.61 3.49
C VAL A 66 8.82 -0.56 2.05
N TYR A 67 7.50 -0.61 1.89
CA TYR A 67 6.84 -0.56 0.59
C TYR A 67 6.34 0.84 0.30
N ALA A 68 6.42 1.26 -0.95
CA ALA A 68 5.98 2.57 -1.39
C ALA A 68 5.51 2.53 -2.84
N LEU A 69 4.70 3.50 -3.22
CA LEU A 69 4.41 3.74 -4.63
C LEU A 69 5.66 4.31 -5.31
N PRO A 70 5.84 4.10 -6.64
CA PRO A 70 6.96 4.70 -7.36
C PRO A 70 6.96 6.22 -7.19
N ALA A 71 8.15 6.79 -7.01
CA ALA A 71 8.29 8.25 -6.83
C ALA A 71 7.83 9.02 -8.08
N LYS A 72 8.08 8.45 -9.27
CA LYS A 72 7.67 9.03 -10.55
C LYS A 72 6.90 7.99 -11.34
N PRO A 73 5.62 7.74 -11.00
CA PRO A 73 4.84 6.74 -11.73
C PRO A 73 4.58 7.19 -13.17
N PRO A 74 4.49 6.24 -14.11
CA PRO A 74 4.09 6.56 -15.48
C PRO A 74 2.71 7.24 -15.48
N ARG A 75 2.45 7.99 -16.55
CA ARG A 75 1.17 8.72 -16.67
C ARG A 75 -0.04 7.81 -16.49
N GLU A 76 0.00 6.62 -17.10
CA GLU A 76 -1.10 5.65 -17.04
C GLU A 76 -1.38 5.18 -15.61
N LEU A 77 -0.33 4.90 -14.84
CA LEU A 77 -0.47 4.51 -13.45
C LEU A 77 -0.96 5.69 -12.61
N ARG A 78 -0.37 6.86 -12.80
CA ARG A 78 -0.72 8.06 -12.05
C ARG A 78 -2.21 8.42 -12.23
N ALA A 79 -2.70 8.37 -13.45
CA ALA A 79 -4.10 8.67 -13.75
C ALA A 79 -5.05 7.68 -13.09
N ASN A 80 -4.70 6.38 -13.12
CA ASN A 80 -5.53 5.35 -12.50
C ASN A 80 -5.50 5.42 -10.97
N LEU A 81 -4.36 5.77 -10.38
CA LEU A 81 -4.26 5.97 -8.92
C LEU A 81 -5.09 7.18 -8.49
N ALA A 82 -5.08 8.25 -9.26
CA ALA A 82 -5.91 9.43 -8.98
C ALA A 82 -7.40 9.09 -9.03
N CYS A 83 -7.81 8.30 -10.02
CA CYS A 83 -9.19 7.81 -10.12
C CYS A 83 -9.57 6.96 -8.91
N LEU A 84 -8.69 6.04 -8.49
CA LEU A 84 -8.92 5.20 -7.31
C LEU A 84 -9.12 6.05 -6.06
N GLN A 85 -8.27 7.04 -5.83
CA GLN A 85 -8.37 7.92 -4.66
C GLN A 85 -9.67 8.70 -4.63
N ASP A 86 -10.09 9.18 -5.79
CA ASP A 86 -11.36 9.92 -5.91
C ASP A 86 -12.56 9.03 -5.62
N CYS A 87 -12.58 7.83 -6.20
CA CYS A 87 -13.67 6.88 -5.98
C CYS A 87 -13.69 6.32 -4.55
N ALA A 88 -12.53 6.21 -3.92
CA ALA A 88 -12.40 5.67 -2.56
C ALA A 88 -13.06 6.57 -1.51
N ARG A 89 -13.26 7.84 -1.79
CA ARG A 89 -13.88 8.78 -0.84
C ARG A 89 -15.29 8.36 -0.44
N GLU A 90 -16.00 7.65 -1.31
CA GLU A 90 -17.38 7.23 -1.07
C GLU A 90 -17.50 5.75 -0.73
N ASN A 91 -16.37 5.02 -0.69
CA ASN A 91 -16.39 3.59 -0.43
C ASN A 91 -16.14 3.32 1.05
N PRO A 92 -17.10 2.68 1.77
CA PRO A 92 -16.96 2.44 3.22
C PRO A 92 -15.73 1.63 3.60
N LEU A 93 -15.34 0.64 2.80
CA LEU A 93 -14.18 -0.20 3.08
C LEU A 93 -12.88 0.62 3.04
N PHE A 94 -12.70 1.43 2.00
CA PHE A 94 -11.53 2.28 1.86
C PHE A 94 -11.51 3.38 2.92
N GLN A 95 -12.66 3.92 3.27
CA GLN A 95 -12.80 4.90 4.35
C GLN A 95 -12.36 4.32 5.68
N ARG A 96 -12.74 3.08 5.97
CA ARG A 96 -12.31 2.37 7.17
C ARG A 96 -10.80 2.18 7.21
N ASP A 97 -10.20 1.80 6.08
CA ASP A 97 -8.75 1.62 6.00
C ASP A 97 -8.02 2.94 6.25
N LEU A 98 -8.48 4.04 5.67
CA LEU A 98 -7.89 5.35 5.89
C LEU A 98 -8.05 5.82 7.33
N ALA A 99 -9.18 5.52 7.98
CA ALA A 99 -9.39 5.85 9.39
C ALA A 99 -8.41 5.09 10.29
N ARG A 100 -8.17 3.80 9.99
CA ARG A 100 -7.19 2.99 10.73
C ARG A 100 -5.78 3.51 10.52
N LEU A 101 -5.44 3.91 9.29
CA LEU A 101 -4.14 4.53 9.01
C LEU A 101 -3.95 5.81 9.83
N LYS A 102 -4.95 6.66 9.93
CA LYS A 102 -4.87 7.88 10.72
C LYS A 102 -4.61 7.60 12.19
N LYS A 103 -5.17 6.53 12.73
CA LYS A 103 -4.90 6.11 14.12
C LYS A 103 -3.47 5.65 14.31
N LEU A 104 -2.85 5.08 13.28
CA LEU A 104 -1.46 4.65 13.32
C LEU A 104 -0.47 5.78 13.05
N ALA A 105 -0.90 6.85 12.39
CA ALA A 105 -0.01 7.94 11.96
C ALA A 105 0.84 8.55 13.09
N PRO A 106 0.30 8.82 14.31
CA PRO A 106 1.13 9.32 15.40
C PRO A 106 2.25 8.34 15.80
N LYS A 107 1.97 7.04 15.79
CA LYS A 107 2.96 6.01 16.09
C LYS A 107 4.01 5.93 14.99
N LEU A 108 3.61 6.04 13.74
CA LEU A 108 4.52 6.07 12.61
C LEU A 108 5.43 7.30 12.63
N ALA A 109 4.87 8.46 12.99
CA ALA A 109 5.64 9.68 13.10
C ALA A 109 6.69 9.61 14.21
N ALA A 110 6.37 8.92 15.31
CA ALA A 110 7.27 8.78 16.45
C ALA A 110 8.37 7.75 16.18
N THR A 111 8.08 6.66 15.48
CA THR A 111 9.00 5.53 15.31
C THR A 111 9.43 5.31 13.87
N GLY A 112 8.75 5.94 12.91
CA GLY A 112 8.97 5.74 11.49
C GLY A 112 8.46 4.39 11.00
N PRO A 113 8.51 4.15 9.68
CA PRO A 113 8.05 2.88 9.11
C PRO A 113 8.83 1.68 9.63
N ALA A 114 10.12 1.88 9.96
CA ALA A 114 11.00 0.84 10.45
C ALA A 114 10.78 0.53 11.94
N GLY A 115 10.03 1.35 12.63
CA GLY A 115 9.78 1.19 14.07
C GLY A 115 8.54 0.38 14.42
N CYS A 116 8.07 -0.49 13.52
CA CYS A 116 6.84 -1.24 13.76
C CYS A 116 6.95 -2.34 14.81
N GLY A 117 8.17 -2.67 15.24
CA GLY A 117 8.38 -3.71 16.23
C GLY A 117 8.26 -5.13 15.70
N CYS A 118 8.12 -5.29 14.40
CA CYS A 118 7.94 -6.58 13.75
C CYS A 118 9.22 -6.98 13.00
N ALA A 119 9.86 -8.06 13.41
CA ALA A 119 11.12 -8.52 12.80
C ALA A 119 10.95 -9.04 11.36
N THR A 120 9.72 -9.31 10.94
CA THR A 120 9.41 -9.85 9.61
C THR A 120 8.93 -8.79 8.62
N CYS A 121 8.82 -7.56 9.04
CA CYS A 121 8.35 -6.47 8.18
C CYS A 121 9.37 -6.02 7.12
#